data_0458705259d4d66a09d3bda19d4d9a99
#
_entry.id   0458705259d4d66a09d3bda19d4d9a99
#
_cell.length_a   1.000
_cell.length_b   1.000
_cell.length_c   1.000
_cell.angle_alpha   90.00
_cell.angle_beta   90.00
_cell.angle_gamma   90.00
#
_symmetry.space_group_name_H-M   'P 1'
#
loop_
_entity.id
_entity.type
_entity.pdbx_description
1 polymer ?
#
loop_
_entity_poly.entity_id
_entity_poly.type
_entity_poly.pdbx_seq_one_letter_code
_entity_poly.pdbx_strand_id
1 'polypeptide(L)'
;MAQTHEGTPSKKSDKPTSVKYIKMFVIEDLRSETIDDKVKMYIDPDSTIKSDDSKSYTNFSKIVKEHIHQAIEPKQVDKVLPWVHIAIANAKRLLLDVYHDIRPEYLQNYLNEFCWKFNRRNFGEALFDRLMVAAVSYKNQFRYNIE
;
A
#
# COMPACT_ATOMS: atom_id res chain seq x y z
N MET A 1 -2.31 -0.12 2.06
CA MET A 1 -3.31 -0.29 0.99
C MET A 1 -2.63 -0.68 -0.29
N ALA A 2 -3.11 -1.72 -0.96
CA ALA A 2 -2.57 -2.15 -2.26
C ALA A 2 -3.58 -1.79 -3.36
N GLN A 3 -3.13 -1.08 -4.40
CA GLN A 3 -3.95 -0.83 -5.60
C GLN A 3 -3.63 -1.88 -6.65
N THR A 4 -4.64 -2.61 -7.09
CA THR A 4 -4.55 -3.52 -8.23
C THR A 4 -5.05 -2.81 -9.48
N HIS A 5 -4.27 -2.79 -10.55
CA HIS A 5 -4.74 -2.41 -11.87
C HIS A 5 -5.19 -3.68 -12.61
N GLU A 6 -6.39 -3.68 -13.15
CA GLU A 6 -6.79 -4.67 -14.14
C GLU A 6 -5.97 -4.41 -15.41
N GLY A 7 -5.01 -5.29 -15.67
CA GLY A 7 -4.41 -5.38 -16.99
C GLY A 7 -5.50 -5.84 -17.97
N THR A 8 -5.47 -5.36 -19.21
CA THR A 8 -6.34 -5.81 -20.31
C THR A 8 -6.53 -7.33 -20.23
N PRO A 9 -7.74 -7.85 -20.19
CA PRO A 9 -7.98 -9.26 -19.94
C PRO A 9 -7.47 -10.09 -21.11
N SER A 10 -6.39 -10.79 -20.89
CA SER A 10 -6.06 -11.97 -21.68
C SER A 10 -7.07 -13.05 -21.28
N LYS A 11 -7.74 -13.62 -22.25
CA LYS A 11 -8.94 -14.49 -22.14
C LYS A 11 -8.85 -15.75 -21.25
N LYS A 12 -7.98 -15.83 -20.23
CA LYS A 12 -7.79 -17.07 -19.44
C LYS A 12 -7.70 -16.96 -17.91
N SER A 13 -7.79 -15.79 -17.29
CA SER A 13 -7.97 -15.73 -15.82
C SER A 13 -8.50 -14.37 -15.37
N ASP A 14 -9.62 -14.34 -14.67
CA ASP A 14 -10.21 -13.17 -14.01
C ASP A 14 -9.42 -12.68 -12.77
N LYS A 15 -8.16 -13.08 -12.63
CA LYS A 15 -7.32 -12.67 -11.50
C LYS A 15 -6.32 -11.61 -11.96
N PRO A 16 -6.22 -10.47 -11.25
CA PRO A 16 -5.18 -9.49 -11.52
C PRO A 16 -3.81 -10.17 -11.41
N THR A 17 -3.07 -10.19 -12.51
CA THR A 17 -1.78 -10.88 -12.60
C THR A 17 -0.65 -10.19 -11.86
N SER A 18 -0.83 -8.92 -11.49
CA SER A 18 0.19 -8.16 -10.75
C SER A 18 -0.41 -6.97 -10.00
N VAL A 19 0.21 -6.60 -8.88
CA VAL A 19 -0.03 -5.32 -8.19
C VAL A 19 0.88 -4.27 -8.78
N LYS A 20 0.33 -3.13 -9.14
CA LYS A 20 1.11 -2.02 -9.72
C LYS A 20 1.73 -1.15 -8.62
N TYR A 21 0.91 -0.73 -7.66
CA TYR A 21 1.32 0.15 -6.57
C TYR A 21 0.81 -0.35 -5.23
N ILE A 22 1.59 -0.11 -4.20
CA ILE A 22 1.20 -0.30 -2.80
C ILE A 22 1.45 0.97 -2.01
N LYS A 23 0.67 1.17 -0.97
CA LYS A 23 0.87 2.21 0.03
C LYS A 23 0.51 1.65 1.41
N MET A 24 1.34 1.94 2.40
CA MET A 24 1.15 1.49 3.78
C MET A 24 1.18 2.68 4.71
N PHE A 25 0.34 2.66 5.73
CA PHE A 25 0.24 3.71 6.73
C PHE A 25 0.28 3.11 8.12
N VAL A 26 0.97 3.79 9.01
CA VAL A 26 0.77 3.63 10.45
C VAL A 26 -0.50 4.37 10.81
N ILE A 27 -1.39 3.70 11.53
CA ILE A 27 -2.63 4.28 12.05
C ILE A 27 -2.63 4.13 13.58
N GLU A 28 -3.19 5.10 14.27
CA GLU A 28 -3.23 5.12 15.73
C GLU A 28 -4.24 4.13 16.29
N ASP A 29 -5.35 3.97 15.55
CA ASP A 29 -6.42 3.04 15.93
C ASP A 29 -7.11 2.43 14.68
N LEU A 30 -7.98 1.45 14.93
CA LEU A 30 -8.76 0.77 13.89
C LEU A 30 -10.20 1.32 13.79
N ARG A 31 -10.44 2.53 14.24
CA ARG A 31 -11.75 3.17 14.12
C ARG A 31 -12.05 3.47 12.65
N SER A 32 -13.32 3.36 12.31
CA SER A 32 -13.77 3.65 10.95
C SER A 32 -13.42 5.07 10.50
N GLU A 33 -13.54 6.05 11.38
CA GLU A 33 -13.22 7.46 11.10
C GLU A 33 -11.77 7.66 10.67
N THR A 34 -10.82 7.09 11.42
CA THR A 34 -9.38 7.17 11.11
C THR A 34 -9.06 6.54 9.76
N ILE A 35 -9.71 5.43 9.44
CA ILE A 35 -9.53 4.72 8.17
C ILE A 35 -10.20 5.48 7.03
N ASP A 36 -11.42 5.99 7.24
CA ASP A 36 -12.17 6.76 6.26
C ASP A 36 -11.41 8.01 5.80
N ASP A 37 -10.76 8.72 6.72
CA ASP A 37 -9.94 9.89 6.40
C ASP A 37 -8.74 9.53 5.52
N LYS A 38 -8.09 8.40 5.81
CA LYS A 38 -7.00 7.91 4.94
C LYS A 38 -7.52 7.51 3.55
N VAL A 39 -8.69 6.88 3.47
CA VAL A 39 -9.30 6.52 2.20
C VAL A 39 -9.64 7.77 1.38
N LYS A 40 -10.30 8.78 1.97
CA LYS A 40 -10.63 10.05 1.30
C LYS A 40 -9.39 10.78 0.79
N MET A 41 -8.28 10.73 1.54
CA MET A 41 -7.05 11.44 1.18
C MET A 41 -6.28 10.78 0.03
N TYR A 42 -6.35 9.46 -0.11
CA TYR A 42 -5.44 8.70 -0.97
C TYR A 42 -6.11 7.86 -2.04
N ILE A 43 -7.42 7.73 -2.04
CA ILE A 43 -8.17 6.94 -3.01
C ILE A 43 -9.12 7.85 -3.78
N ASP A 44 -9.12 7.65 -5.09
CA ASP A 44 -10.04 8.33 -5.99
C ASP A 44 -11.48 7.88 -5.69
N PRO A 45 -12.44 8.82 -5.53
CA PRO A 45 -13.84 8.48 -5.30
C PRO A 45 -14.47 7.58 -6.38
N ASP A 46 -13.97 7.64 -7.61
CA ASP A 46 -14.45 6.79 -8.72
C ASP A 46 -13.89 5.37 -8.69
N SER A 47 -13.08 5.03 -7.69
CA SER A 47 -12.46 3.71 -7.56
C SER A 47 -13.40 2.66 -7.01
N THR A 48 -13.12 1.39 -7.33
CA THR A 48 -13.69 0.21 -6.67
C THR A 48 -12.75 -0.28 -5.57
N ILE A 49 -13.23 -0.39 -4.33
CA ILE A 49 -12.48 -0.96 -3.21
C ILE A 49 -12.93 -2.39 -2.96
N LYS A 50 -11.95 -3.28 -2.77
CA LYS A 50 -12.18 -4.64 -2.24
C LYS A 50 -11.60 -4.73 -0.83
N SER A 51 -12.37 -5.15 0.15
CA SER A 51 -11.94 -5.34 1.53
C SER A 51 -12.45 -6.66 2.12
N ASP A 52 -11.90 -7.02 3.27
CA ASP A 52 -12.52 -8.01 4.14
C ASP A 52 -13.79 -7.44 4.80
N ASP A 53 -14.51 -8.28 5.55
CA ASP A 53 -15.78 -7.93 6.20
C ASP A 53 -15.57 -7.27 7.59
N SER A 54 -14.52 -6.49 7.75
CA SER A 54 -14.28 -5.75 9.00
C SER A 54 -15.27 -4.61 9.18
N LYS A 55 -15.78 -4.45 10.40
CA LYS A 55 -16.68 -3.35 10.78
C LYS A 55 -16.07 -1.96 10.55
N SER A 56 -14.74 -1.87 10.50
CA SER A 56 -14.01 -0.62 10.24
C SER A 56 -14.21 -0.06 8.84
N TYR A 57 -14.75 -0.85 7.89
CA TYR A 57 -14.93 -0.46 6.47
C TYR A 57 -16.37 -0.17 6.09
N THR A 58 -17.27 -0.06 7.07
CA THR A 58 -18.72 0.10 6.85
C THR A 58 -19.06 1.35 6.02
N ASN A 59 -18.26 2.41 6.13
CA ASN A 59 -18.53 3.68 5.46
C ASN A 59 -17.97 3.79 4.04
N PHE A 60 -17.19 2.81 3.57
CA PHE A 60 -16.53 2.89 2.27
C PHE A 60 -17.49 3.05 1.10
N SER A 61 -18.67 2.44 1.17
CA SER A 61 -19.73 2.60 0.17
C SER A 61 -20.25 4.02 0.00
N LYS A 62 -19.98 4.93 0.97
CA LYS A 62 -20.31 6.35 0.90
C LYS A 62 -19.15 7.20 0.35
N ILE A 63 -17.93 6.67 0.30
CA ILE A 63 -16.71 7.40 -0.03
C ILE A 63 -16.27 7.08 -1.46
N VAL A 64 -16.49 5.86 -1.91
CA VAL A 64 -16.07 5.40 -3.23
C VAL A 64 -17.26 4.89 -4.03
N LYS A 65 -17.08 4.84 -5.35
CA LYS A 65 -18.11 4.44 -6.30
C LYS A 65 -18.63 3.02 -6.03
N GLU A 66 -17.75 2.11 -5.70
CA GLU A 66 -18.12 0.72 -5.44
C GLU A 66 -17.27 0.14 -4.32
N HIS A 67 -17.91 -0.51 -3.36
CA HIS A 67 -17.24 -1.24 -2.29
C HIS A 67 -17.68 -2.70 -2.30
N ILE A 68 -16.75 -3.58 -2.59
CA ILE A 68 -16.95 -5.04 -2.57
C ILE A 68 -16.35 -5.55 -1.27
N HIS A 69 -17.19 -5.90 -0.32
CA HIS A 69 -16.80 -6.58 0.91
C HIS A 69 -17.03 -8.08 0.76
N GLN A 70 -16.12 -8.87 1.24
CA GLN A 70 -16.22 -10.32 1.18
C GLN A 70 -15.83 -10.90 2.53
N ALA A 71 -16.78 -11.59 3.17
CA ALA A 71 -16.47 -12.37 4.35
C ALA A 71 -15.44 -13.45 3.98
N ILE A 72 -14.28 -13.40 4.60
CA ILE A 72 -13.17 -14.29 4.30
C ILE A 72 -13.07 -15.33 5.39
N GLU A 73 -13.36 -16.57 5.06
CA GLU A 73 -13.05 -17.67 5.95
C GLU A 73 -11.51 -17.76 6.17
N PRO A 74 -11.04 -18.05 7.40
CA PRO A 74 -9.61 -18.10 7.71
C PRO A 74 -8.79 -19.00 6.76
N LYS A 75 -9.40 -20.02 6.19
CA LYS A 75 -8.77 -20.95 5.24
C LYS A 75 -8.69 -20.42 3.80
N GLN A 76 -9.35 -19.31 3.48
CA GLN A 76 -9.45 -18.76 2.13
C GLN A 76 -8.82 -17.37 2.00
N VAL A 77 -8.25 -16.85 3.06
CA VAL A 77 -7.63 -15.50 3.14
C VAL A 77 -6.64 -15.28 2.00
N ASP A 78 -5.78 -16.25 1.73
CA ASP A 78 -4.76 -16.17 0.66
C ASP A 78 -5.36 -16.15 -0.76
N LYS A 79 -6.62 -16.56 -0.91
CA LYS A 79 -7.30 -16.61 -2.22
C LYS A 79 -8.05 -15.32 -2.54
N VAL A 80 -8.51 -14.61 -1.53
CA VAL A 80 -9.40 -13.45 -1.71
C VAL A 80 -8.61 -12.16 -1.93
N LEU A 81 -7.56 -11.92 -1.15
CA LEU A 81 -6.70 -10.75 -1.26
C LEU A 81 -5.21 -11.14 -1.30
N PRO A 82 -4.77 -12.00 -2.24
CA PRO A 82 -3.44 -12.59 -2.23
C PRO A 82 -2.32 -11.54 -2.24
N TRP A 83 -2.51 -10.46 -2.98
CA TRP A 83 -1.50 -9.41 -3.11
C TRP A 83 -1.32 -8.58 -1.84
N VAL A 84 -2.38 -8.38 -1.05
CA VAL A 84 -2.28 -7.70 0.24
C VAL A 84 -1.42 -8.52 1.19
N HIS A 85 -1.66 -9.84 1.27
CA HIS A 85 -0.88 -10.74 2.12
C HIS A 85 0.58 -10.85 1.67
N ILE A 86 0.84 -10.94 0.36
CA ILE A 86 2.20 -10.93 -0.19
C ILE A 86 2.92 -9.63 0.16
N ALA A 87 2.25 -8.49 0.01
CA ALA A 87 2.84 -7.18 0.34
C ALA A 87 3.17 -7.07 1.83
N ILE A 88 2.26 -7.51 2.71
CA ILE A 88 2.49 -7.52 4.17
C ILE A 88 3.64 -8.46 4.54
N ALA A 89 3.67 -9.68 3.98
CA ALA A 89 4.73 -10.64 4.24
C ALA A 89 6.11 -10.12 3.81
N ASN A 90 6.19 -9.50 2.64
CA ASN A 90 7.43 -8.90 2.14
C ASN A 90 7.87 -7.69 2.96
N ALA A 91 6.94 -6.83 3.40
CA ALA A 91 7.25 -5.73 4.29
C ALA A 91 7.79 -6.22 5.63
N LYS A 92 7.13 -7.21 6.25
CA LYS A 92 7.59 -7.81 7.50
C LYS A 92 8.97 -8.42 7.37
N ARG A 93 9.23 -9.16 6.28
CA ARG A 93 10.56 -9.74 6.03
C ARG A 93 11.62 -8.66 5.90
N LEU A 94 11.39 -7.62 5.10
CA LEU A 94 12.34 -6.51 4.96
C LEU A 94 12.64 -5.85 6.30
N LEU A 95 11.60 -5.56 7.08
CA LEU A 95 11.75 -4.88 8.37
C LEU A 95 12.52 -5.74 9.37
N LEU A 96 12.23 -7.03 9.45
CA LEU A 96 12.87 -7.94 10.42
C LEU A 96 14.29 -8.33 10.03
N ASP A 97 14.57 -8.49 8.72
CA ASP A 97 15.87 -8.95 8.24
C ASP A 97 16.90 -7.82 8.11
N VAL A 98 16.43 -6.58 7.85
CA VAL A 98 17.32 -5.44 7.57
C VAL A 98 17.51 -4.55 8.79
N TYR A 99 16.47 -4.37 9.59
CA TYR A 99 16.49 -3.46 10.73
C TYR A 99 16.42 -4.23 12.05
N HIS A 100 17.51 -4.19 12.82
CA HIS A 100 17.58 -4.86 14.12
C HIS A 100 16.82 -4.13 15.22
N ASP A 101 16.65 -2.81 15.08
CA ASP A 101 15.93 -1.97 16.05
C ASP A 101 15.04 -0.99 15.30
N ILE A 102 13.74 -1.27 15.32
CA ILE A 102 12.73 -0.41 14.68
C ILE A 102 12.08 0.45 15.76
N ARG A 103 12.44 1.73 15.79
CA ARG A 103 11.77 2.66 16.67
C ARG A 103 10.39 3.00 16.13
N PRO A 104 9.33 2.94 16.96
CA PRO A 104 7.96 3.18 16.52
C PRO A 104 7.75 4.53 15.83
N GLU A 105 8.45 5.58 16.28
CA GLU A 105 8.38 6.92 15.71
C GLU A 105 8.82 6.99 14.25
N TYR A 106 9.69 6.08 13.82
CA TYR A 106 10.19 6.01 12.43
C TYR A 106 9.51 4.93 11.59
N LEU A 107 8.57 4.18 12.13
CA LEU A 107 7.92 3.07 11.42
C LEU A 107 7.34 3.51 10.08
N GLN A 108 6.72 4.70 10.01
CA GLN A 108 6.18 5.23 8.76
C GLN A 108 7.27 5.46 7.70
N ASN A 109 8.47 5.86 8.10
CA ASN A 109 9.58 6.06 7.17
C ASN A 109 10.04 4.74 6.55
N TYR A 110 10.15 3.67 7.36
CA TYR A 110 10.49 2.33 6.87
C TYR A 110 9.41 1.78 5.92
N LEU A 111 8.13 1.97 6.24
CA LEU A 111 7.04 1.58 5.36
C LEU A 111 7.04 2.38 4.04
N ASN A 112 7.37 3.67 4.10
CA ASN A 112 7.50 4.50 2.91
C ASN A 112 8.66 4.02 2.02
N GLU A 113 9.80 3.67 2.60
CA GLU A 113 10.95 3.10 1.89
C GLU A 113 10.57 1.79 1.19
N PHE A 114 9.90 0.87 1.90
CA PHE A 114 9.42 -0.37 1.31
C PHE A 114 8.47 -0.11 0.14
N CYS A 115 7.47 0.74 0.33
CA CYS A 115 6.53 1.11 -0.73
C CYS A 115 7.23 1.75 -1.92
N TRP A 116 8.23 2.61 -1.67
CA TRP A 116 9.02 3.25 -2.72
C TRP A 116 9.77 2.22 -3.56
N LYS A 117 10.49 1.29 -2.93
CA LYS A 117 11.21 0.19 -3.59
C LYS A 117 10.26 -0.70 -4.38
N PHE A 118 9.16 -1.13 -3.77
CA PHE A 118 8.18 -2.01 -4.38
C PHE A 118 7.55 -1.37 -5.62
N ASN A 119 7.10 -0.13 -5.53
CA ASN A 119 6.42 0.57 -6.61
C ASN A 119 7.31 0.85 -7.83
N ARG A 120 8.62 0.77 -7.67
CA ARG A 120 9.62 1.03 -8.72
C ARG A 120 10.33 -0.22 -9.23
N ARG A 121 9.98 -1.40 -8.72
CA ARG A 121 10.64 -2.68 -9.07
C ARG A 121 10.68 -3.00 -10.56
N ASN A 122 9.76 -2.43 -11.33
CA ASN A 122 9.64 -2.67 -12.78
C ASN A 122 10.42 -1.66 -13.63
N PHE A 123 11.15 -0.71 -13.03
CA PHE A 123 11.87 0.32 -13.80
C PHE A 123 13.19 -0.17 -14.38
N GLY A 124 13.72 -1.31 -13.90
CA GLY A 124 14.98 -1.86 -14.39
C GLY A 124 16.11 -0.82 -14.36
N GLU A 125 16.84 -0.68 -15.45
CA GLU A 125 17.98 0.24 -15.59
C GLU A 125 17.59 1.72 -15.44
N ALA A 126 16.36 2.09 -15.81
CA ALA A 126 15.87 3.46 -15.64
C ALA A 126 15.65 3.88 -14.17
N LEU A 127 15.80 2.95 -13.22
CA LEU A 127 15.62 3.27 -11.79
C LEU A 127 16.65 4.27 -11.29
N PHE A 128 17.91 4.13 -11.71
CA PHE A 128 18.99 5.02 -11.30
C PHE A 128 18.77 6.45 -11.80
N ASP A 129 18.47 6.63 -13.07
CA ASP A 129 18.21 7.94 -13.65
C ASP A 129 17.04 8.64 -12.98
N ARG A 130 15.97 7.91 -12.72
CA ARG A 130 14.80 8.45 -12.01
C ARG A 130 15.09 8.81 -10.56
N LEU A 131 15.97 8.05 -9.89
CA LEU A 131 16.44 8.38 -8.55
C LEU A 131 17.25 9.68 -8.55
N MET A 132 18.16 9.83 -9.51
CA MET A 132 18.96 11.03 -9.67
C MET A 132 18.10 12.27 -9.94
N VAL A 133 17.14 12.16 -10.87
CA VAL A 133 16.17 13.24 -11.14
C VAL A 133 15.39 13.60 -9.88
N ALA A 134 14.89 12.61 -9.15
CA ALA A 134 14.15 12.86 -7.91
C ALA A 134 15.02 13.54 -6.84
N ALA A 135 16.27 13.13 -6.69
CA ALA A 135 17.21 13.71 -5.71
C ALA A 135 17.52 15.18 -6.01
N VAL A 136 17.68 15.54 -7.29
CA VAL A 136 17.99 16.93 -7.71
C VAL A 136 16.73 17.80 -7.71
N SER A 137 15.58 17.24 -8.09
CA SER A 137 14.31 17.99 -8.22
C SER A 137 13.62 18.24 -6.87
N TYR A 138 13.95 17.46 -5.86
CA TYR A 138 13.34 17.57 -4.55
C TYR A 138 13.96 18.74 -3.79
N LYS A 139 13.19 19.79 -3.52
CA LYS A 139 13.60 20.85 -2.60
C LYS A 139 13.80 20.25 -1.23
N ASN A 140 15.05 20.12 -0.83
CA ASN A 140 15.44 19.54 0.44
C ASN A 140 14.90 20.40 1.59
N GLN A 141 13.89 19.89 2.29
CA GLN A 141 13.37 20.47 3.52
C GLN A 141 14.08 19.91 4.78
N PHE A 142 15.11 19.10 4.58
CA PHE A 142 15.97 18.64 5.67
C PHE A 142 16.75 19.83 6.24
N ARG A 143 16.21 20.41 7.29
CA ARG A 143 17.02 21.24 8.19
C ARG A 143 17.76 20.28 9.10
N TYR A 144 19.06 20.14 8.87
CA TYR A 144 19.92 19.53 9.86
C TYR A 144 19.97 20.50 11.06
N ASN A 145 19.30 20.17 12.15
CA ASN A 145 19.62 20.75 13.43
C ASN A 145 20.90 20.04 13.88
N ILE A 146 22.03 20.63 13.53
CA ILE A 146 23.34 20.30 14.11
C ILE A 146 23.37 21.13 15.41
N GLU A 147 23.01 20.51 16.53
CA GLU A 147 23.43 20.97 17.86
C GLU A 147 24.76 20.35 18.23
#